data_325398e8ba6bf88ab38ea5f7f5250b2f
#
_entry.id   325398e8ba6bf88ab38ea5f7f5250b2f
#
_cell.length_a   1.000
_cell.length_b   1.000
_cell.length_c   1.000
_cell.angle_alpha   90.00
_cell.angle_beta   90.00
_cell.angle_gamma   90.00
#
_symmetry.space_group_name_H-M   'P 1'
#
loop_
_entity.id
_entity.type
_entity.pdbx_description
1 polymer ?
#
loop_
_entity_poly.entity_id
_entity_poly.type
_entity_poly.pdbx_seq_one_letter_code
_entity_poly.pdbx_strand_id
1 'polypeptide(L)'
;MLARARGSIMNVASTISFQPGPYQATYGASKAFVLSLSHALWAETRGSGVTVTALCPGPTRTGFVDALGSDVSHTAIYRHLAAPEPVVAAGLRAMDKGRAVAVPGWRNRAMATAGRLAPGWISALISARMLRPAAATLSGSR
;
A
#
# COMPACT_ATOMS: atom_id res chain seq x y z
N MET A 1 -19.93 -11.02 11.98
CA MET A 1 -20.02 -11.32 10.54
C MET A 1 -20.14 -12.82 10.30
N LEU A 2 -19.25 -13.64 10.83
CA LEU A 2 -19.29 -15.11 10.63
C LEU A 2 -20.63 -15.73 11.03
N ALA A 3 -21.15 -15.43 12.24
CA ALA A 3 -22.43 -15.96 12.69
C ALA A 3 -23.64 -15.59 11.80
N ARG A 4 -23.52 -14.53 11.00
CA ARG A 4 -24.58 -14.10 10.06
C ARG A 4 -24.28 -14.55 8.62
N ALA A 5 -23.18 -15.25 8.39
CA ALA A 5 -22.66 -15.62 7.08
C ALA A 5 -22.64 -14.46 6.06
N ARG A 6 -22.42 -13.24 6.52
CA ARG A 6 -22.43 -12.03 5.69
C ARG A 6 -21.58 -10.92 6.31
N GLY A 7 -20.71 -10.32 5.47
CA GLY A 7 -19.94 -9.13 5.83
C GLY A 7 -18.78 -8.90 4.90
N SER A 8 -18.25 -7.68 4.92
CA SER A 8 -17.07 -7.32 4.12
C SER A 8 -16.14 -6.44 4.94
N ILE A 9 -14.84 -6.71 4.84
CA ILE A 9 -13.78 -5.96 5.50
C ILE A 9 -12.82 -5.49 4.40
N MET A 10 -12.54 -4.19 4.36
CA MET A 10 -11.50 -3.63 3.52
C MET A 10 -10.41 -3.03 4.40
N ASN A 11 -9.23 -3.62 4.37
CA ASN A 11 -8.06 -3.08 5.04
C ASN A 11 -7.25 -2.24 4.05
N VAL A 12 -6.89 -1.01 4.46
CA VAL A 12 -6.09 -0.12 3.61
C VAL A 12 -4.60 -0.32 3.90
N ALA A 13 -3.95 -1.05 3.00
CA ALA A 13 -2.50 -1.23 2.96
C ALA A 13 -1.84 -0.16 2.06
N SER A 14 -0.84 -0.52 1.26
CA SER A 14 -0.16 0.38 0.31
C SER A 14 0.64 -0.45 -0.71
N THR A 15 1.04 0.14 -1.82
CA THR A 15 2.02 -0.48 -2.74
C THR A 15 3.38 -0.71 -2.07
N ILE A 16 3.75 0.05 -1.04
CA ILE A 16 4.98 -0.17 -0.26
C ILE A 16 4.94 -1.50 0.53
N SER A 17 3.76 -2.10 0.72
CA SER A 17 3.61 -3.39 1.40
C SER A 17 4.31 -4.55 0.69
N PHE A 18 4.63 -4.39 -0.58
CA PHE A 18 5.22 -5.45 -1.41
C PHE A 18 6.74 -5.44 -1.46
N GLN A 19 7.38 -4.44 -0.83
CA GLN A 19 8.83 -4.26 -0.85
C GLN A 19 9.31 -3.46 0.36
N PRO A 20 10.61 -3.55 0.74
CA PRO A 20 11.17 -2.68 1.77
C PRO A 20 11.04 -1.19 1.40
N GLY A 21 10.71 -0.35 2.38
CA GLY A 21 10.56 1.09 2.23
C GLY A 21 11.64 1.88 2.98
N PRO A 22 12.87 2.02 2.45
CA PRO A 22 13.88 2.88 3.05
C PRO A 22 13.37 4.30 3.24
N TYR A 23 13.80 4.97 4.30
CA TYR A 23 13.33 6.30 4.77
C TYR A 23 11.87 6.33 5.27
N GLN A 24 11.13 5.24 5.07
CA GLN A 24 9.78 5.02 5.56
C GLN A 24 9.64 3.60 6.16
N ALA A 25 10.67 3.12 6.85
CA ALA A 25 10.77 1.72 7.26
C ALA A 25 9.58 1.27 8.15
N THR A 26 9.25 2.05 9.18
CA THR A 26 8.12 1.73 10.08
C THR A 26 6.79 1.74 9.34
N TYR A 27 6.58 2.74 8.46
CA TYR A 27 5.38 2.80 7.64
C TYR A 27 5.28 1.59 6.71
N GLY A 28 6.35 1.27 5.97
CA GLY A 28 6.41 0.11 5.09
C GLY A 28 6.14 -1.20 5.82
N ALA A 29 6.77 -1.40 6.99
CA ALA A 29 6.55 -2.57 7.82
C ALA A 29 5.11 -2.67 8.32
N SER A 30 4.52 -1.57 8.78
CA SER A 30 3.11 -1.54 9.21
C SER A 30 2.15 -1.92 8.07
N LYS A 31 2.40 -1.44 6.84
CA LYS A 31 1.56 -1.76 5.69
C LYS A 31 1.78 -3.18 5.17
N ALA A 32 2.99 -3.73 5.29
CA ALA A 32 3.27 -5.14 5.01
C ALA A 32 2.54 -6.06 6.01
N PHE A 33 2.50 -5.70 7.30
CA PHE A 33 1.70 -6.38 8.30
C PHE A 33 0.22 -6.40 7.91
N VAL A 34 -0.37 -5.24 7.57
CA VAL A 34 -1.78 -5.14 7.17
C VAL A 34 -2.07 -6.02 5.94
N LEU A 35 -1.18 -6.06 4.96
CA LEU A 35 -1.33 -6.90 3.77
C LEU A 35 -1.30 -8.39 4.13
N SER A 36 -0.32 -8.81 4.95
CA SER A 36 -0.18 -10.20 5.39
C SER A 36 -1.40 -10.66 6.21
N LEU A 37 -1.82 -9.85 7.19
CA LEU A 37 -3.03 -10.10 7.97
C LEU A 37 -4.27 -10.24 7.07
N SER A 38 -4.43 -9.37 6.09
CA SER A 38 -5.57 -9.40 5.18
C SER A 38 -5.60 -10.68 4.33
N HIS A 39 -4.44 -11.15 3.88
CA HIS A 39 -4.34 -12.43 3.16
C HIS A 39 -4.74 -13.61 4.03
N ALA A 40 -4.27 -13.66 5.29
CA ALA A 40 -4.62 -14.72 6.23
C ALA A 40 -6.14 -14.73 6.49
N LEU A 41 -6.70 -13.58 6.84
CA LEU A 41 -8.14 -13.46 7.09
C LEU A 41 -8.98 -13.78 5.83
N TRP A 42 -8.53 -13.37 4.65
CA TRP A 42 -9.20 -13.75 3.40
C TRP A 42 -9.24 -15.27 3.20
N ALA A 43 -8.14 -15.96 3.49
CA ALA A 43 -8.07 -17.41 3.38
C ALA A 43 -8.97 -18.10 4.42
N GLU A 44 -8.94 -17.64 5.67
CA GLU A 44 -9.73 -18.18 6.79
C GLU A 44 -11.24 -17.99 6.58
N THR A 45 -11.65 -16.91 5.92
CA THR A 45 -13.08 -16.59 5.70
C THR A 45 -13.64 -17.18 4.42
N ARG A 46 -12.87 -17.95 3.66
CA ARG A 46 -13.35 -18.61 2.42
C ARG A 46 -14.58 -19.48 2.68
N GLY A 47 -15.63 -19.24 1.89
CA GLY A 47 -16.89 -20.00 2.02
C GLY A 47 -17.79 -19.60 3.18
N SER A 48 -17.37 -18.66 4.04
CA SER A 48 -18.17 -18.23 5.20
C SER A 48 -19.23 -17.15 4.89
N GLY A 49 -19.27 -16.62 3.66
CA GLY A 49 -20.07 -15.45 3.31
C GLY A 49 -19.46 -14.11 3.76
N VAL A 50 -18.25 -14.14 4.34
CA VAL A 50 -17.49 -12.94 4.70
C VAL A 50 -16.34 -12.75 3.71
N THR A 51 -16.18 -11.52 3.20
CA THR A 51 -15.07 -11.15 2.32
C THR A 51 -14.07 -10.26 3.05
N VAL A 52 -12.78 -10.50 2.82
CA VAL A 52 -11.69 -9.62 3.30
C VAL A 52 -10.84 -9.22 2.10
N THR A 53 -10.60 -7.91 1.95
CA THR A 53 -9.83 -7.36 0.83
C THR A 53 -8.79 -6.38 1.33
N ALA A 54 -7.54 -6.53 0.92
CA ALA A 54 -6.51 -5.52 1.10
C ALA A 54 -6.54 -4.54 -0.08
N LEU A 55 -6.83 -3.28 0.16
CA LEU A 55 -6.64 -2.21 -0.81
C LEU A 55 -5.20 -1.69 -0.68
N CYS A 56 -4.42 -1.78 -1.76
CA CYS A 56 -3.03 -1.35 -1.82
C CYS A 56 -2.87 -0.17 -2.80
N PRO A 57 -3.20 1.07 -2.38
CA PRO A 57 -3.03 2.24 -3.24
C PRO A 57 -1.55 2.53 -3.50
N GLY A 58 -1.28 3.11 -4.67
CA GLY A 58 -0.10 3.94 -4.87
C GLY A 58 -0.29 5.34 -4.25
N PRO A 59 0.60 6.29 -4.55
CA PRO A 59 0.48 7.66 -4.09
C PRO A 59 -0.87 8.26 -4.50
N THR A 60 -1.64 8.66 -3.51
CA THR A 60 -3.02 9.15 -3.67
C THR A 60 -3.15 10.48 -2.93
N ARG A 61 -3.85 11.44 -3.51
CA ARG A 61 -4.12 12.74 -2.90
C ARG A 61 -5.06 12.58 -1.71
N THR A 62 -4.48 12.58 -0.52
CA THR A 62 -5.20 12.47 0.77
C THR A 62 -4.47 13.35 1.78
N GLY A 63 -5.07 13.67 2.89
CA GLY A 63 -4.42 14.35 4.02
C GLY A 63 -3.21 13.63 4.62
N PHE A 64 -2.89 12.42 4.14
CA PHE A 64 -1.69 11.68 4.55
C PHE A 64 -0.40 12.40 4.14
N VAL A 65 -0.36 13.01 2.96
CA VAL A 65 0.81 13.76 2.47
C VAL A 65 1.06 14.98 3.37
N ASP A 66 -0.02 15.67 3.75
CA ASP A 66 0.05 16.84 4.63
C ASP A 66 0.47 16.44 6.06
N ALA A 67 0.02 15.26 6.53
CA ALA A 67 0.34 14.73 7.86
C ALA A 67 1.80 14.24 7.99
N LEU A 68 2.50 13.97 6.89
CA LEU A 68 3.90 13.56 6.91
C LEU A 68 4.84 14.72 7.39
N GLY A 69 4.37 15.96 7.43
CA GLY A 69 5.08 17.11 8.01
C GLY A 69 6.43 17.47 7.38
N SER A 70 6.86 16.72 6.38
CA SER A 70 8.09 16.92 5.64
C SER A 70 7.76 17.18 4.19
N ASP A 71 8.55 17.99 3.54
CA ASP A 71 8.42 18.26 2.11
C ASP A 71 8.76 17.00 1.26
N VAL A 72 7.83 16.06 1.29
CA VAL A 72 7.91 14.83 0.47
C VAL A 72 7.56 15.08 -0.99
N SER A 73 7.06 16.29 -1.32
CA SER A 73 6.67 16.70 -2.67
C SER A 73 7.83 16.59 -3.67
N HIS A 74 9.07 16.71 -3.19
CA HIS A 74 10.29 16.59 -4.00
C HIS A 74 10.64 15.15 -4.39
N THR A 75 10.06 14.13 -3.77
CA THR A 75 10.31 12.76 -4.19
C THR A 75 9.51 12.42 -5.44
N ALA A 76 10.16 11.76 -6.41
CA ALA A 76 9.55 11.44 -7.70
C ALA A 76 8.20 10.68 -7.58
N ILE A 77 8.00 9.98 -6.46
CA ILE A 77 6.81 9.19 -6.17
C ILE A 77 5.58 10.08 -5.93
N TYR A 78 5.75 11.24 -5.29
CA TYR A 78 4.63 12.13 -4.94
C TYR A 78 4.33 13.20 -6.01
N ARG A 79 5.07 13.22 -7.13
CA ARG A 79 4.81 14.16 -8.24
C ARG A 79 3.46 13.91 -8.94
N HIS A 80 2.97 12.68 -8.93
CA HIS A 80 1.73 12.29 -9.60
C HIS A 80 0.82 11.54 -8.64
N LEU A 81 0.03 12.28 -7.89
CA LEU A 81 -0.95 11.72 -6.97
C LEU A 81 -2.23 11.35 -7.73
N ALA A 82 -2.70 10.12 -7.54
CA ALA A 82 -4.00 9.70 -8.05
C ALA A 82 -5.13 10.42 -7.29
N ALA A 83 -6.26 10.62 -7.95
CA ALA A 83 -7.49 11.03 -7.26
C ALA A 83 -7.99 9.87 -6.36
N PRO A 84 -8.56 10.14 -5.18
CA PRO A 84 -9.00 9.09 -4.27
C PRO A 84 -10.21 8.29 -4.80
N GLU A 85 -11.10 8.92 -5.55
CA GLU A 85 -12.36 8.32 -6.00
C GLU A 85 -12.15 7.04 -6.85
N PRO A 86 -11.31 7.03 -7.92
CA PRO A 86 -11.06 5.82 -8.69
C PRO A 86 -10.34 4.74 -7.89
N VAL A 87 -9.51 5.13 -6.90
CA VAL A 87 -8.82 4.19 -6.00
C VAL A 87 -9.83 3.47 -5.11
N VAL A 88 -10.73 4.21 -4.47
CA VAL A 88 -11.81 3.67 -3.64
C VAL A 88 -12.72 2.77 -4.47
N ALA A 89 -13.17 3.24 -5.63
CA ALA A 89 -14.02 2.47 -6.52
C ALA A 89 -13.38 1.14 -6.97
N ALA A 90 -12.06 1.13 -7.20
CA ALA A 90 -11.34 -0.11 -7.52
C ALA A 90 -11.29 -1.07 -6.33
N GLY A 91 -11.12 -0.56 -5.12
CA GLY A 91 -11.17 -1.35 -3.88
C GLY A 91 -12.54 -2.00 -3.68
N LEU A 92 -13.61 -1.22 -3.76
CA LEU A 92 -14.99 -1.70 -3.60
C LEU A 92 -15.31 -2.79 -4.64
N ARG A 93 -15.01 -2.56 -5.92
CA ARG A 93 -15.20 -3.58 -6.97
C ARG A 93 -14.40 -4.86 -6.73
N ALA A 94 -13.23 -4.77 -6.12
CA ALA A 94 -12.43 -5.95 -5.78
C ALA A 94 -13.05 -6.70 -4.60
N MET A 95 -13.54 -5.99 -3.61
CA MET A 95 -14.26 -6.53 -2.46
C MET A 95 -15.55 -7.25 -2.88
N ASP A 96 -16.36 -6.65 -3.76
CA ASP A 96 -17.58 -7.27 -4.30
C ASP A 96 -17.28 -8.58 -5.06
N LYS A 97 -16.09 -8.68 -5.66
CA LYS A 97 -15.62 -9.88 -6.37
C LYS A 97 -14.89 -10.87 -5.47
N GLY A 98 -14.87 -10.67 -4.16
CA GLY A 98 -14.17 -11.52 -3.20
C GLY A 98 -12.65 -11.62 -3.41
N ARG A 99 -12.03 -10.61 -4.03
CA ARG A 99 -10.58 -10.61 -4.28
C ARG A 99 -9.81 -10.31 -2.99
N ALA A 100 -8.75 -11.07 -2.73
CA ALA A 100 -7.88 -10.86 -1.58
C ALA A 100 -7.18 -9.48 -1.61
N VAL A 101 -6.80 -9.01 -2.81
CA VAL A 101 -6.00 -7.78 -2.98
C VAL A 101 -6.51 -6.95 -4.15
N ALA A 102 -6.54 -5.64 -3.95
CA ALA A 102 -6.77 -4.63 -4.98
C ALA A 102 -5.56 -3.68 -5.06
N VAL A 103 -4.89 -3.66 -6.21
CA VAL A 103 -3.82 -2.68 -6.53
C VAL A 103 -4.31 -1.82 -7.67
N PRO A 104 -4.81 -0.59 -7.41
CA PRO A 104 -5.30 0.30 -8.45
C PRO A 104 -4.19 0.81 -9.37
N GLY A 105 -4.44 0.80 -10.67
CA GLY A 105 -3.51 1.26 -11.69
C GLY A 105 -2.52 0.17 -12.15
N TRP A 106 -2.30 0.12 -13.48
CA TRP A 106 -1.45 -0.92 -14.06
C TRP A 106 0.04 -0.77 -13.66
N ARG A 107 0.53 0.48 -13.55
CA ARG A 107 1.90 0.78 -13.10
C ARG A 107 2.15 0.32 -11.67
N ASN A 108 1.21 0.62 -10.77
CA ASN A 108 1.28 0.18 -9.38
C ASN A 108 1.26 -1.36 -9.29
N ARG A 109 0.45 -2.01 -10.13
CA ARG A 109 0.37 -3.47 -10.19
C ARG A 109 1.69 -4.09 -10.67
N ALA A 110 2.29 -3.52 -11.72
CA ALA A 110 3.58 -3.97 -12.21
C ALA A 110 4.68 -3.82 -11.14
N MET A 111 4.74 -2.65 -10.46
CA MET A 111 5.68 -2.41 -9.35
C MET A 111 5.47 -3.39 -8.18
N ALA A 112 4.22 -3.62 -7.77
CA ALA A 112 3.90 -4.56 -6.70
C ALA A 112 4.34 -5.99 -7.05
N THR A 113 4.12 -6.41 -8.30
CA THR A 113 4.56 -7.73 -8.78
C THR A 113 6.08 -7.83 -8.80
N ALA A 114 6.78 -6.82 -9.32
CA ALA A 114 8.24 -6.78 -9.35
C ALA A 114 8.82 -6.81 -7.92
N GLY A 115 8.26 -6.04 -6.98
CA GLY A 115 8.69 -6.03 -5.59
C GLY A 115 8.52 -7.37 -4.88
N ARG A 116 7.50 -8.14 -5.24
CA ARG A 116 7.29 -9.51 -4.70
C ARG A 116 8.26 -10.55 -5.25
N LEU A 117 8.68 -10.40 -6.49
CA LEU A 117 9.54 -11.39 -7.17
C LEU A 117 11.03 -11.11 -6.96
N ALA A 118 11.40 -9.86 -6.73
CA ALA A 118 12.79 -9.50 -6.51
C ALA A 118 13.28 -9.90 -5.10
N PRO A 119 14.54 -10.32 -4.96
CA PRO A 119 15.15 -10.49 -3.64
C PRO A 119 15.05 -9.20 -2.82
N GLY A 120 14.75 -9.32 -1.51
CA GLY A 120 14.47 -8.19 -0.63
C GLY A 120 15.57 -7.12 -0.61
N TRP A 121 16.84 -7.52 -0.67
CA TRP A 121 17.97 -6.58 -0.70
C TRP A 121 18.03 -5.78 -2.01
N ILE A 122 17.69 -6.38 -3.17
CA ILE A 122 17.62 -5.68 -4.45
C ILE A 122 16.49 -4.65 -4.41
N SER A 123 15.29 -5.08 -3.97
CA SER A 123 14.15 -4.19 -3.81
C SER A 123 14.46 -3.03 -2.86
N ALA A 124 15.19 -3.27 -1.77
CA ALA A 124 15.61 -2.23 -0.83
C ALA A 124 16.53 -1.19 -1.50
N LEU A 125 17.52 -1.62 -2.28
CA LEU A 125 18.44 -0.71 -2.98
C LEU A 125 17.73 0.14 -4.04
N ILE A 126 16.82 -0.47 -4.81
CA ILE A 126 16.02 0.25 -5.80
C ILE A 126 15.11 1.27 -5.12
N SER A 127 14.40 0.84 -4.08
CA SER A 127 13.49 1.71 -3.31
C SER A 127 14.24 2.85 -2.63
N ALA A 128 15.47 2.60 -2.13
CA ALA A 128 16.30 3.65 -1.53
C ALA A 128 16.63 4.78 -2.51
N ARG A 129 16.88 4.45 -3.79
CA ARG A 129 17.10 5.47 -4.82
C ARG A 129 15.85 6.28 -5.13
N MET A 130 14.68 5.64 -5.12
CA MET A 130 13.40 6.27 -5.45
C MET A 130 12.83 7.13 -4.31
N LEU A 131 13.09 6.73 -3.05
CA LEU A 131 12.53 7.35 -1.84
C LEU A 131 13.50 8.32 -1.17
N ARG A 132 14.72 8.49 -1.69
CA ARG A 132 15.74 9.33 -1.09
C ARG A 132 15.25 10.77 -0.95
N PRO A 133 15.23 11.35 0.29
CA PRO A 133 14.91 12.76 0.48
C PRO A 133 15.92 13.66 -0.22
N ALA A 134 15.50 14.84 -0.68
CA ALA A 134 16.45 15.85 -1.14
C ALA A 134 17.38 16.26 0.01
N ALA A 135 18.65 16.53 -0.28
CA ALA A 135 19.72 16.73 0.70
C ALA A 135 19.48 17.86 1.73
N ALA A 136 18.50 18.73 1.51
CA ALA A 136 18.18 19.86 2.38
C ALA A 136 17.54 19.47 3.73
N THR A 137 17.05 18.26 3.92
CA THR A 137 16.33 17.84 5.15
C THR A 137 17.25 17.22 6.22
N LEU A 138 18.51 17.00 5.95
CA LEU A 138 19.44 16.38 6.91
C LEU A 138 20.28 17.36 7.75
N SER A 139 20.15 18.68 7.55
CA SER A 139 20.98 19.67 8.27
C SER A 139 20.27 20.33 9.46
N GLY A 140 19.12 19.88 9.87
CA GLY A 140 18.23 20.56 10.86
C GLY A 140 18.10 19.88 12.22
N SER A 141 19.08 19.07 12.69
CA SER A 141 19.11 18.59 14.09
C SER A 141 20.55 18.48 14.59
N ARG A 142 21.08 19.58 15.05
CA ARG A 142 22.13 19.60 16.08
C ARG A 142 21.62 20.38 17.27
#